data_2ec7bed1cc22721ebcb5249e0e7a992b
#
_entry.id   2ec7bed1cc22721ebcb5249e0e7a992b
#
_cell.length_a   1.000
_cell.length_b   1.000
_cell.length_c   1.000
_cell.angle_alpha   90.00
_cell.angle_beta   90.00
_cell.angle_gamma   90.00
#
_symmetry.space_group_name_H-M   'P 1'
#
loop_
_entity.id
_entity.type
_entity.pdbx_description
1 polymer ?
#
loop_
_entity_poly.entity_id
_entity_poly.type
_entity_poly.pdbx_seq_one_letter_code
_entity_poly.pdbx_strand_id
1 'polypeptide(L)'
;VKIFNKYGIKATFNLNSGLTDMENRIPKEEWTSLYAGHEVAVHTVTHPTIARCPSPEIFHEIYDDKMEIEKVFGYPVRGIAYPNGSCDDRCVDIARNAGIVYGRIAADKYSTVCSTETNAKFAEAPILLGDENGFGMPDDYMRWLPTCHHNHHLKEFGKKFMSLKKKQYLY
;
A
#
# COMPACT_ATOMS: atom_id res chain seq x y z
N VAL A 1 -0.05 15.81 1.66
CA VAL A 1 -0.56 16.30 0.37
C VAL A 1 0.12 17.60 -0.04
N LYS A 2 0.06 18.69 0.74
CA LYS A 2 0.61 20.03 0.37
C LYS A 2 2.05 19.99 -0.14
N ILE A 3 2.93 19.17 0.47
CA ILE A 3 4.33 19.02 0.04
C ILE A 3 4.39 18.37 -1.34
N PHE A 4 3.65 17.29 -1.58
CA PHE A 4 3.62 16.61 -2.87
C PHE A 4 3.13 17.55 -3.97
N ASN A 5 2.05 18.30 -3.73
CA ASN A 5 1.53 19.27 -4.68
C ASN A 5 2.54 20.38 -4.99
N LYS A 6 3.24 20.89 -3.96
CA LYS A 6 4.28 21.91 -4.14
C LYS A 6 5.40 21.47 -5.09
N TYR A 7 5.77 20.19 -5.07
CA TYR A 7 6.85 19.66 -5.90
C TYR A 7 6.35 18.88 -7.13
N GLY A 8 5.05 18.86 -7.41
CA GLY A 8 4.48 18.13 -8.55
C GLY A 8 4.58 16.60 -8.43
N ILE A 9 4.76 16.08 -7.22
CA ILE A 9 4.91 14.65 -6.95
C ILE A 9 3.51 14.02 -6.85
N LYS A 10 3.28 12.95 -7.59
CA LYS A 10 2.09 12.10 -7.43
C LYS A 10 2.33 11.04 -6.38
N ALA A 11 1.30 10.74 -5.60
CA ALA A 11 1.35 9.75 -4.53
C ALA A 11 0.06 8.94 -4.49
N THR A 12 0.13 7.76 -3.90
CA THR A 12 -1.02 6.93 -3.56
C THR A 12 -1.31 7.08 -2.07
N PHE A 13 -2.54 7.42 -1.72
CA PHE A 13 -3.02 7.54 -0.35
C PHE A 13 -3.92 6.36 -0.02
N ASN A 14 -3.51 5.57 0.97
CA ASN A 14 -4.24 4.38 1.40
C ASN A 14 -5.21 4.77 2.51
N LEU A 15 -6.51 4.60 2.27
CA LEU A 15 -7.58 5.10 3.14
C LEU A 15 -8.27 3.96 3.88
N ASN A 16 -8.74 4.24 5.10
CA ASN A 16 -9.58 3.37 5.91
C ASN A 16 -10.95 4.01 6.06
N SER A 17 -11.95 3.49 5.40
CA SER A 17 -13.28 4.11 5.36
C SER A 17 -14.04 4.07 6.69
N GLY A 18 -13.73 3.12 7.54
CA GLY A 18 -14.35 2.96 8.86
C GLY A 18 -13.69 3.74 10.00
N LEU A 19 -12.57 4.44 9.74
CA LEU A 19 -11.82 5.14 10.78
C LEU A 19 -11.88 6.67 10.70
N THR A 20 -12.75 7.21 9.86
CA THR A 20 -12.81 8.65 9.56
C THR A 20 -13.31 9.52 10.73
N ASP A 21 -14.09 8.94 11.64
CA ASP A 21 -14.64 9.65 12.80
C ASP A 21 -13.68 9.67 13.99
N MET A 22 -12.51 9.08 13.86
CA MET A 22 -11.51 9.07 14.92
C MET A 22 -10.72 10.38 14.95
N GLU A 23 -10.29 10.76 16.14
CA GLU A 23 -9.39 11.89 16.34
C GLU A 23 -8.13 11.76 15.46
N ASN A 24 -7.69 12.86 14.87
CA ASN A 24 -6.53 12.92 13.95
C ASN A 24 -6.69 12.16 12.62
N ARG A 25 -7.91 11.83 12.20
CA ARG A 25 -8.23 11.33 10.87
C ARG A 25 -8.85 12.43 10.01
N ILE A 26 -8.71 12.28 8.71
CA ILE A 26 -9.30 13.21 7.74
C ILE A 26 -10.77 12.81 7.53
N PRO A 27 -11.74 13.73 7.74
CA PRO A 27 -13.15 13.46 7.45
C PRO A 27 -13.39 13.12 5.98
N LYS A 28 -14.38 12.26 5.70
CA LYS A 28 -14.69 11.83 4.32
C LYS A 28 -15.03 12.99 3.39
N GLU A 29 -15.65 14.03 3.92
CA GLU A 29 -16.08 15.23 3.19
C GLU A 29 -14.89 15.99 2.58
N GLU A 30 -13.71 15.86 3.18
CA GLU A 30 -12.49 16.51 2.71
C GLU A 30 -11.70 15.67 1.69
N TRP A 31 -12.00 14.38 1.54
CA TRP A 31 -11.18 13.45 0.78
C TRP A 31 -11.03 13.85 -0.68
N THR A 32 -12.13 14.16 -1.37
CA THR A 32 -12.11 14.49 -2.80
C THR A 32 -11.29 15.74 -3.10
N SER A 33 -11.38 16.75 -2.25
CA SER A 33 -10.62 18.00 -2.41
C SER A 33 -9.15 17.82 -2.00
N LEU A 34 -8.89 17.12 -0.89
CA LEU A 34 -7.55 16.95 -0.35
C LEU A 34 -6.68 16.09 -1.26
N TYR A 35 -7.22 14.97 -1.76
CA TYR A 35 -6.47 14.02 -2.58
C TYR A 35 -6.60 14.27 -4.10
N ALA A 36 -7.18 15.40 -4.50
CA ALA A 36 -7.32 15.76 -5.90
C ALA A 36 -5.99 15.66 -6.67
N GLY A 37 -6.01 14.89 -7.77
CA GLY A 37 -4.82 14.67 -8.61
C GLY A 37 -3.80 13.67 -8.08
N HIS A 38 -4.09 13.00 -6.97
CA HIS A 38 -3.36 11.84 -6.45
C HIS A 38 -4.20 10.57 -6.64
N GLU A 39 -3.59 9.43 -6.43
CA GLU A 39 -4.28 8.15 -6.35
C GLU A 39 -4.77 7.91 -4.93
N VAL A 40 -5.93 7.25 -4.79
CA VAL A 40 -6.39 6.68 -3.54
C VAL A 40 -6.50 5.17 -3.67
N ALA A 41 -6.19 4.45 -2.60
CA ALA A 41 -6.20 2.99 -2.55
C ALA A 41 -6.82 2.49 -1.25
N VAL A 42 -7.26 1.25 -1.26
CA VAL A 42 -7.83 0.54 -0.12
C VAL A 42 -6.78 0.31 0.97
N HIS A 43 -7.20 0.47 2.23
CA HIS A 43 -6.39 0.07 3.38
C HIS A 43 -7.21 -0.65 4.45
N THR A 44 -8.30 -1.29 4.01
CA THR A 44 -9.33 -1.96 4.80
C THR A 44 -10.21 -1.02 5.65
N VAL A 45 -11.38 -1.50 6.05
CA VAL A 45 -12.34 -0.68 6.82
C VAL A 45 -11.76 -0.31 8.19
N THR A 46 -11.24 -1.28 8.94
CA THR A 46 -10.85 -1.12 10.36
C THR A 46 -9.37 -1.35 10.66
N HIS A 47 -8.54 -1.60 9.63
CA HIS A 47 -7.09 -1.82 9.75
C HIS A 47 -6.68 -3.05 10.60
N PRO A 48 -7.28 -4.22 10.44
CA PRO A 48 -6.87 -5.43 11.17
C PRO A 48 -5.57 -6.01 10.62
N THR A 49 -4.95 -6.94 11.35
CA THR A 49 -3.92 -7.83 10.79
C THR A 49 -4.60 -8.88 9.92
N ILE A 50 -4.88 -8.51 8.68
CA ILE A 50 -5.91 -9.11 7.82
C ILE A 50 -5.71 -10.61 7.55
N ALA A 51 -4.48 -11.10 7.44
CA ALA A 51 -4.20 -12.52 7.25
C ALA A 51 -4.56 -13.39 8.47
N ARG A 52 -4.86 -12.79 9.63
CA ARG A 52 -5.36 -13.48 10.82
C ARG A 52 -6.86 -13.56 10.89
N CYS A 53 -7.55 -12.83 10.02
CA CYS A 53 -9.01 -12.82 9.95
C CYS A 53 -9.53 -14.05 9.17
N PRO A 54 -10.75 -14.51 9.45
CA PRO A 54 -11.43 -15.48 8.60
C PRO A 54 -11.79 -14.87 7.24
N SER A 55 -11.86 -15.70 6.20
CA SER A 55 -12.06 -15.23 4.82
C SER A 55 -13.29 -14.31 4.59
N PRO A 56 -14.44 -14.54 5.24
CA PRO A 56 -15.56 -13.60 5.12
C PRO A 56 -15.22 -12.19 5.66
N GLU A 57 -14.49 -12.10 6.76
CA GLU A 57 -14.06 -10.84 7.33
C GLU A 57 -13.02 -10.14 6.42
N ILE A 58 -12.06 -10.91 5.86
CA ILE A 58 -11.12 -10.39 4.86
C ILE A 58 -11.88 -9.76 3.68
N PHE A 59 -12.94 -10.45 3.20
CA PHE A 59 -13.76 -9.94 2.10
C PHE A 59 -14.42 -8.60 2.47
N HIS A 60 -15.08 -8.52 3.62
CA HIS A 60 -15.73 -7.28 4.07
C HIS A 60 -14.73 -6.15 4.29
N GLU A 61 -13.61 -6.44 4.91
CA GLU A 61 -12.54 -5.45 5.15
C GLU A 61 -11.97 -4.85 3.85
N ILE A 62 -11.87 -5.64 2.79
CA ILE A 62 -11.36 -5.17 1.49
C ILE A 62 -12.47 -4.58 0.63
N TYR A 63 -13.58 -5.31 0.47
CA TYR A 63 -14.62 -4.96 -0.48
C TYR A 63 -15.44 -3.76 -0.03
N ASP A 64 -15.84 -3.71 1.25
CA ASP A 64 -16.67 -2.63 1.77
C ASP A 64 -15.84 -1.31 1.80
N ASP A 65 -14.55 -1.39 2.18
CA ASP A 65 -13.65 -0.23 2.11
C ASP A 65 -13.55 0.32 0.68
N LYS A 66 -13.33 -0.59 -0.30
CA LYS A 66 -13.28 -0.24 -1.72
C LYS A 66 -14.56 0.45 -2.17
N MET A 67 -15.73 -0.11 -1.84
CA MET A 67 -17.02 0.43 -2.26
C MET A 67 -17.30 1.82 -1.65
N GLU A 68 -16.93 2.03 -0.37
CA GLU A 68 -17.07 3.33 0.27
C GLU A 68 -16.14 4.39 -0.35
N ILE A 69 -14.87 4.03 -0.65
CA ILE A 69 -13.94 4.94 -1.32
C ILE A 69 -14.44 5.28 -2.72
N GLU A 70 -14.87 4.29 -3.51
CA GLU A 70 -15.41 4.50 -4.87
C GLU A 70 -16.65 5.38 -4.87
N LYS A 71 -17.53 5.23 -3.89
CA LYS A 71 -18.71 6.07 -3.71
C LYS A 71 -18.35 7.54 -3.48
N VAL A 72 -17.30 7.81 -2.70
CA VAL A 72 -16.82 9.17 -2.41
C VAL A 72 -16.14 9.80 -3.63
N PHE A 73 -15.28 9.05 -4.31
CA PHE A 73 -14.46 9.59 -5.40
C PHE A 73 -15.11 9.48 -6.79
N GLY A 74 -16.08 8.60 -6.98
CA GLY A 74 -16.80 8.43 -8.25
C GLY A 74 -16.01 7.70 -9.34
N TYR A 75 -14.91 7.00 -8.99
CA TYR A 75 -14.12 6.21 -9.94
C TYR A 75 -13.62 4.89 -9.31
N PRO A 76 -13.29 3.87 -10.14
CA PRO A 76 -12.80 2.58 -9.65
C PRO A 76 -11.46 2.68 -8.92
N VAL A 77 -11.38 2.14 -7.70
CA VAL A 77 -10.16 2.00 -6.92
C VAL A 77 -9.50 0.65 -7.20
N ARG A 78 -8.22 0.64 -7.49
CA ARG A 78 -7.53 -0.53 -8.02
C ARG A 78 -6.38 -1.06 -7.15
N GLY A 79 -5.95 -0.29 -6.18
CA GLY A 79 -4.83 -0.63 -5.30
C GLY A 79 -5.26 -0.94 -3.88
N ILE A 80 -4.43 -1.73 -3.19
CA ILE A 80 -4.52 -1.96 -1.74
C ILE A 80 -3.14 -1.85 -1.10
N ALA A 81 -3.05 -1.23 0.08
CA ALA A 81 -1.95 -1.51 1.00
C ALA A 81 -2.49 -2.43 2.10
N TYR A 82 -1.88 -3.59 2.27
CA TYR A 82 -2.32 -4.51 3.32
C TYR A 82 -1.91 -3.97 4.70
N PRO A 83 -2.85 -3.83 5.66
CA PRO A 83 -2.54 -3.36 7.00
C PRO A 83 -1.45 -4.20 7.66
N ASN A 84 -0.52 -3.52 8.34
CA ASN A 84 0.63 -4.16 9.00
C ASN A 84 1.51 -5.00 8.04
N GLY A 85 1.36 -4.85 6.73
CA GLY A 85 1.99 -5.70 5.72
C GLY A 85 1.47 -7.14 5.71
N SER A 86 0.42 -7.44 6.46
CA SER A 86 -0.13 -8.77 6.64
C SER A 86 -0.88 -9.22 5.38
N CYS A 87 -0.43 -10.30 4.75
CA CYS A 87 -1.02 -10.80 3.52
C CYS A 87 -0.70 -12.28 3.34
N ASP A 88 -1.70 -13.09 3.06
CA ASP A 88 -1.56 -14.49 2.62
C ASP A 88 -2.25 -14.70 1.27
N ASP A 89 -2.27 -15.92 0.75
CA ASP A 89 -2.88 -16.24 -0.55
C ASP A 89 -4.38 -15.97 -0.56
N ARG A 90 -5.08 -16.17 0.56
CA ARG A 90 -6.51 -15.87 0.70
C ARG A 90 -6.76 -14.36 0.54
N CYS A 91 -5.93 -13.53 1.18
CA CYS A 91 -6.01 -12.07 1.06
C CYS A 91 -5.84 -11.63 -0.39
N VAL A 92 -4.87 -12.21 -1.10
CA VAL A 92 -4.61 -11.91 -2.52
C VAL A 92 -5.78 -12.32 -3.39
N ASP A 93 -6.31 -13.53 -3.22
CA ASP A 93 -7.42 -14.03 -4.04
C ASP A 93 -8.70 -13.21 -3.81
N ILE A 94 -8.99 -12.87 -2.56
CA ILE A 94 -10.12 -12.02 -2.21
C ILE A 94 -9.95 -10.61 -2.80
N ALA A 95 -8.77 -10.01 -2.70
CA ALA A 95 -8.50 -8.70 -3.27
C ALA A 95 -8.65 -8.70 -4.80
N ARG A 96 -8.12 -9.72 -5.49
CA ARG A 96 -8.30 -9.88 -6.94
C ARG A 96 -9.77 -10.00 -7.33
N ASN A 97 -10.54 -10.82 -6.60
CA ASN A 97 -11.97 -10.99 -6.83
C ASN A 97 -12.77 -9.70 -6.55
N ALA A 98 -12.29 -8.84 -5.65
CA ALA A 98 -12.83 -7.51 -5.42
C ALA A 98 -12.43 -6.48 -6.49
N GLY A 99 -11.61 -6.87 -7.50
CA GLY A 99 -11.17 -6.00 -8.59
C GLY A 99 -9.92 -5.16 -8.28
N ILE A 100 -9.16 -5.53 -7.25
CA ILE A 100 -7.85 -4.97 -6.96
C ILE A 100 -6.82 -5.56 -7.93
N VAL A 101 -5.95 -4.73 -8.48
CA VAL A 101 -4.94 -5.15 -9.47
C VAL A 101 -3.51 -5.06 -8.96
N TYR A 102 -3.27 -4.36 -7.85
CA TYR A 102 -1.99 -4.37 -7.16
C TYR A 102 -2.17 -4.23 -5.65
N GLY A 103 -1.25 -4.83 -4.89
CA GLY A 103 -1.27 -4.79 -3.43
C GLY A 103 0.13 -4.55 -2.86
N ARG A 104 0.26 -3.54 -1.99
CA ARG A 104 1.50 -3.22 -1.31
C ARG A 104 1.57 -3.94 0.03
N ILE A 105 2.64 -4.66 0.26
CA ILE A 105 3.00 -5.18 1.59
C ILE A 105 4.02 -4.27 2.27
N ALA A 106 4.15 -4.36 3.58
CA ALA A 106 5.19 -3.67 4.33
C ALA A 106 6.15 -4.73 4.89
N ALA A 107 7.25 -4.97 4.21
CA ALA A 107 8.35 -5.75 4.72
C ALA A 107 9.63 -5.02 4.35
N ASP A 108 10.38 -4.60 5.34
CA ASP A 108 11.79 -4.29 5.19
C ASP A 108 12.58 -5.18 6.14
N LYS A 109 13.89 -5.25 5.97
CA LYS A 109 14.76 -6.07 6.83
C LYS A 109 14.72 -5.68 8.31
N TYR A 110 14.01 -4.62 8.66
CA TYR A 110 13.83 -4.09 10.01
C TYR A 110 12.40 -4.29 10.54
N SER A 111 11.49 -4.73 9.68
CA SER A 111 10.09 -4.93 10.03
C SER A 111 9.90 -6.32 10.65
N THR A 112 9.77 -6.36 11.97
CA THR A 112 9.40 -7.56 12.72
C THR A 112 7.89 -7.87 12.67
N VAL A 113 7.11 -7.09 11.91
CA VAL A 113 5.64 -7.07 12.02
C VAL A 113 4.96 -8.04 11.06
N CYS A 114 5.69 -8.65 10.16
CA CYS A 114 5.11 -9.59 9.23
C CYS A 114 5.04 -11.00 9.80
N SER A 115 3.92 -11.34 10.40
CA SER A 115 3.71 -12.55 11.18
C SER A 115 3.05 -13.71 10.42
N THR A 116 3.08 -13.74 9.11
CA THR A 116 2.71 -14.90 8.31
C THR A 116 3.97 -15.56 7.76
N GLU A 117 3.98 -16.90 7.64
CA GLU A 117 5.14 -17.64 7.09
C GLU A 117 5.56 -17.12 5.70
N THR A 118 4.59 -16.68 4.89
CA THR A 118 4.82 -16.11 3.57
C THR A 118 5.62 -14.81 3.65
N ASN A 119 5.31 -13.99 4.62
CA ASN A 119 5.95 -12.70 4.81
C ASN A 119 7.32 -12.81 5.49
N ALA A 120 7.52 -13.81 6.37
CA ALA A 120 8.84 -14.10 6.96
C ALA A 120 9.88 -14.45 5.88
N LYS A 121 9.49 -15.16 4.83
CA LYS A 121 10.36 -15.46 3.70
C LYS A 121 10.78 -14.20 2.92
N PHE A 122 9.93 -13.19 2.87
CA PHE A 122 10.27 -11.91 2.23
C PHE A 122 11.11 -11.00 3.13
N ALA A 123 11.00 -11.12 4.46
CA ALA A 123 11.81 -10.35 5.40
C ALA A 123 13.27 -10.82 5.46
N GLU A 124 13.55 -12.08 5.14
CA GLU A 124 14.90 -12.66 5.13
C GLU A 124 15.61 -12.52 3.77
N ALA A 125 14.86 -12.30 2.69
CA ALA A 125 15.46 -12.08 1.39
C ALA A 125 15.93 -10.63 1.27
N PRO A 126 17.12 -10.36 0.73
CA PRO A 126 17.45 -9.02 0.30
C PRO A 126 16.38 -8.60 -0.72
N ILE A 127 15.69 -7.50 -0.44
CA ILE A 127 14.59 -7.01 -1.26
C ILE A 127 15.17 -6.57 -2.61
N LEU A 128 15.25 -7.49 -3.54
CA LEU A 128 15.59 -7.24 -4.93
C LEU A 128 14.26 -7.06 -5.68
N LEU A 129 13.79 -5.82 -5.69
CA LEU A 129 12.62 -5.45 -6.48
C LEU A 129 13.02 -5.38 -7.95
N GLY A 130 12.83 -6.48 -8.68
CA GLY A 130 12.92 -6.53 -10.13
C GLY A 130 14.29 -6.18 -10.75
N ASP A 131 15.23 -5.66 -10.00
CA ASP A 131 16.62 -5.46 -10.39
C ASP A 131 17.57 -5.42 -9.17
N GLU A 132 18.87 -5.55 -9.43
CA GLU A 132 19.93 -5.52 -8.42
C GLU A 132 19.98 -4.25 -7.55
N ASN A 133 19.30 -3.17 -7.97
CA ASN A 133 19.27 -1.89 -7.29
C ASN A 133 18.02 -1.70 -6.42
N GLY A 134 17.01 -2.58 -6.55
CA GLY A 134 15.76 -2.49 -5.81
C GLY A 134 14.79 -1.42 -6.30
N PHE A 135 14.91 -0.99 -7.57
CA PHE A 135 14.05 0.02 -8.21
C PHE A 135 13.30 -0.52 -9.44
N GLY A 136 13.32 -1.83 -9.64
CA GLY A 136 12.58 -2.50 -10.72
C GLY A 136 11.10 -2.69 -10.41
N MET A 137 10.35 -3.11 -11.42
CA MET A 137 8.94 -3.51 -11.23
C MET A 137 8.89 -4.85 -10.49
N PRO A 138 7.86 -5.07 -9.63
CA PRO A 138 7.73 -6.34 -8.91
C PRO A 138 7.33 -7.48 -9.84
N ASP A 139 7.74 -8.70 -9.49
CA ASP A 139 7.29 -9.91 -10.15
C ASP A 139 5.84 -10.27 -9.75
N ASP A 140 5.45 -9.96 -8.51
CA ASP A 140 4.08 -10.11 -8.01
C ASP A 140 3.49 -8.73 -7.64
N TYR A 141 2.64 -8.21 -8.50
CA TYR A 141 1.95 -6.95 -8.27
C TYR A 141 1.01 -6.96 -7.06
N MET A 142 0.54 -8.13 -6.63
CA MET A 142 -0.34 -8.23 -5.47
C MET A 142 0.41 -8.27 -4.15
N ARG A 143 1.74 -8.40 -4.19
CA ARG A 143 2.63 -8.40 -3.03
C ARG A 143 3.83 -7.47 -3.26
N TRP A 144 3.54 -6.24 -3.64
CA TRP A 144 4.56 -5.27 -3.95
C TRP A 144 5.30 -4.80 -2.69
N LEU A 145 6.60 -5.05 -2.66
CA LEU A 145 7.48 -4.59 -1.59
C LEU A 145 7.89 -3.13 -1.80
N PRO A 146 7.82 -2.26 -0.78
CA PRO A 146 8.36 -0.92 -0.87
C PRO A 146 9.89 -0.95 -0.94
N THR A 147 10.49 -0.02 -1.69
CA THR A 147 11.95 0.14 -1.76
C THR A 147 12.54 0.49 -0.41
N CYS A 148 11.88 1.36 0.35
CA CYS A 148 12.30 1.74 1.69
C CYS A 148 11.13 2.29 2.51
N HIS A 149 11.31 2.28 3.83
CA HIS A 149 10.43 2.99 4.77
C HIS A 149 10.99 4.37 5.08
N HIS A 150 10.12 5.38 5.29
CA HIS A 150 10.56 6.76 5.52
C HIS A 150 11.48 6.95 6.73
N ASN A 151 11.42 6.06 7.72
CA ASN A 151 12.31 6.04 8.89
C ASN A 151 13.61 5.25 8.67
N HIS A 152 13.77 4.57 7.54
CA HIS A 152 14.88 3.68 7.27
C HIS A 152 15.54 4.05 5.93
N HIS A 153 16.75 4.58 6.01
CA HIS A 153 17.62 4.81 4.84
C HIS A 153 17.04 5.65 3.67
N LEU A 154 15.91 6.35 3.86
CA LEU A 154 15.26 7.13 2.79
C LEU A 154 16.22 8.07 2.07
N LYS A 155 17.10 8.77 2.81
CA LYS A 155 18.07 9.71 2.24
C LYS A 155 19.13 9.01 1.36
N GLU A 156 19.54 7.82 1.78
CA GLU A 156 20.51 6.99 1.05
C GLU A 156 19.90 6.46 -0.24
N PHE A 157 18.70 5.84 -0.13
CA PHE A 157 17.96 5.37 -1.29
C PHE A 157 17.60 6.49 -2.26
N GLY A 158 17.18 7.64 -1.77
CA GLY A 158 16.91 8.81 -2.61
C GLY A 158 18.15 9.28 -3.39
N LYS A 159 19.33 9.33 -2.76
CA LYS A 159 20.58 9.65 -3.46
C LYS A 159 20.94 8.61 -4.51
N LYS A 160 20.79 7.32 -4.19
CA LYS A 160 21.04 6.23 -5.13
C LYS A 160 20.08 6.33 -6.32
N PHE A 161 18.78 6.52 -6.08
CA PHE A 161 17.78 6.70 -7.13
C PHE A 161 18.12 7.86 -8.06
N MET A 162 18.49 9.02 -7.52
CA MET A 162 18.87 10.21 -8.31
C MET A 162 20.16 10.02 -9.12
N SER A 163 21.01 9.06 -8.76
CA SER A 163 22.25 8.75 -9.50
C SER A 163 22.02 7.80 -10.69
N LEU A 164 20.85 7.16 -10.79
CA LEU A 164 20.56 6.20 -11.84
C LEU A 164 20.30 6.91 -13.18
N LYS A 165 20.87 6.37 -14.25
CA LYS A 165 20.72 6.90 -15.62
C LYS A 165 19.58 6.25 -16.39
N LYS A 166 18.97 5.22 -15.84
CA LYS A 166 17.85 4.48 -16.45
C LYS A 166 16.52 4.96 -15.86
N LYS A 167 15.43 4.77 -16.59
CA LYS A 167 14.10 4.92 -16.02
C LYS A 167 13.93 3.91 -14.89
N GLN A 168 13.65 4.40 -13.69
CA GLN A 168 13.55 3.62 -12.47
C GLN A 168 12.34 4.07 -11.67
N TYR A 169 11.96 3.30 -10.67
CA TYR A 169 10.83 3.57 -9.80
C TYR A 169 11.28 3.52 -8.35
N LEU A 170 10.84 4.48 -7.54
CA LEU A 170 11.03 4.52 -6.09
C LEU A 170 9.66 4.29 -5.43
N TYR A 171 9.56 3.26 -4.62
CA TYR A 171 8.31 2.82 -3.99
C TYR A 171 8.33 2.98 -2.48
#